data_0eca9b85d4a5b290c07742507ab54d25
#
_entry.id   0eca9b85d4a5b290c07742507ab54d25
#
_cell.length_a   1.000
_cell.length_b   1.000
_cell.length_c   1.000
_cell.angle_alpha   90.00
_cell.angle_beta   90.00
_cell.angle_gamma   90.00
#
_symmetry.space_group_name_H-M   'P 1'
#
loop_
_entity.id
_entity.type
_entity.pdbx_description
1 polymer ?
#
loop_
_entity_poly.entity_id
_entity_poly.type
_entity_poly.pdbx_seq_one_letter_code
_entity_poly.pdbx_strand_id
1 'polypeptide(L)'
;NTLIGSMTNEKGYYSFSISPGDSISIIYSCLGYNKAERIIPSAQADMRLNVQMNNTSFDLGEVSVTAIRKQTTTMESLNADKIKLLPDPSGGSIESLVVTFAGVSSNNELSSQYSVRGGSYDENIVYVNGIEVFRPLLIRSGQQEGLSFINPDLTEAVNFAAGGFEARYGDKMSSVLDITYKKPKIFEGSASASLLGANAYVGSSIGKFTQVDEFITD
;
A
#
# COMPACT_ATOMS: atom_id res chain seq x y z
N ASN A 1 -31.82 -18.71 -30.38
CA ASN A 1 -31.40 -19.16 -29.05
C ASN A 1 -32.47 -18.82 -28.05
N THR A 2 -33.15 -19.82 -27.54
CA THR A 2 -34.18 -19.64 -26.49
C THR A 2 -33.51 -19.92 -25.16
N LEU A 3 -33.53 -18.93 -24.25
CA LEU A 3 -33.08 -19.09 -22.88
C LEU A 3 -34.22 -19.61 -22.02
N ILE A 4 -34.11 -20.84 -21.53
CA ILE A 4 -35.03 -21.45 -20.59
C ILE A 4 -34.32 -21.59 -19.27
N GLY A 5 -34.93 -21.13 -18.18
CA GLY A 5 -34.33 -21.22 -16.83
C GLY A 5 -35.26 -21.98 -15.88
N SER A 6 -34.69 -22.66 -14.91
CA SER A 6 -35.37 -23.30 -13.79
C SER A 6 -34.63 -23.10 -12.51
N MET A 7 -35.30 -22.99 -11.38
CA MET A 7 -34.69 -22.91 -10.06
C MET A 7 -34.77 -24.25 -9.36
N THR A 8 -33.78 -24.57 -8.57
CA THR A 8 -33.78 -25.75 -7.73
C THR A 8 -34.65 -25.54 -6.50
N ASN A 9 -35.28 -26.62 -6.02
CA ASN A 9 -35.95 -26.61 -4.70
C ASN A 9 -34.92 -26.74 -3.56
N GLU A 10 -35.39 -26.73 -2.32
CA GLU A 10 -34.56 -26.87 -1.11
C GLU A 10 -33.70 -28.15 -1.07
N LYS A 11 -34.12 -29.20 -1.82
CA LYS A 11 -33.41 -30.47 -1.92
C LYS A 11 -32.49 -30.56 -3.16
N GLY A 12 -32.39 -29.47 -3.94
CA GLY A 12 -31.54 -29.40 -5.14
C GLY A 12 -32.16 -30.03 -6.39
N TYR A 13 -33.47 -30.38 -6.39
CA TYR A 13 -34.12 -30.88 -7.59
C TYR A 13 -34.57 -29.74 -8.51
N TYR A 14 -34.33 -29.92 -9.79
CA TYR A 14 -34.76 -29.03 -10.86
C TYR A 14 -35.35 -29.84 -12.02
N SER A 15 -36.24 -29.26 -12.77
CA SER A 15 -36.76 -29.85 -14.03
C SER A 15 -37.09 -28.73 -15.02
N PHE A 16 -36.85 -29.01 -16.25
CA PHE A 16 -37.29 -28.20 -17.37
C PHE A 16 -37.46 -29.09 -18.62
N SER A 17 -38.32 -28.68 -19.52
CA SER A 17 -38.55 -29.38 -20.77
C SER A 17 -37.98 -28.58 -21.92
N ILE A 18 -37.33 -29.29 -22.83
CA ILE A 18 -36.74 -28.71 -24.04
C ILE A 18 -37.14 -29.54 -25.25
N SER A 19 -37.21 -28.92 -26.40
CA SER A 19 -37.48 -29.63 -27.62
C SER A 19 -36.29 -30.50 -28.01
N PRO A 20 -36.51 -31.75 -28.49
CA PRO A 20 -35.42 -32.57 -28.98
C PRO A 20 -34.84 -31.93 -30.26
N GLY A 21 -33.49 -31.96 -30.37
CA GLY A 21 -32.82 -31.36 -31.52
C GLY A 21 -31.35 -31.06 -31.25
N ASP A 22 -30.94 -29.81 -31.42
CA ASP A 22 -29.60 -29.34 -31.41
C ASP A 22 -28.85 -29.49 -30.07
N SER A 23 -27.60 -29.23 -30.08
CA SER A 23 -26.76 -29.23 -28.86
C SER A 23 -27.23 -28.18 -27.87
N ILE A 24 -27.28 -28.57 -26.59
CA ILE A 24 -27.78 -27.77 -25.50
C ILE A 24 -26.62 -27.51 -24.52
N SER A 25 -26.44 -26.26 -24.15
CA SER A 25 -25.55 -25.88 -23.04
C SER A 25 -26.40 -25.53 -21.82
N ILE A 26 -26.16 -26.22 -20.70
CA ILE A 26 -26.79 -25.99 -19.41
C ILE A 26 -25.76 -25.36 -18.48
N ILE A 27 -26.06 -24.17 -18.00
CA ILE A 27 -25.23 -23.44 -17.06
C ILE A 27 -25.88 -23.51 -15.67
N TYR A 28 -25.15 -24.07 -14.72
CA TYR A 28 -25.54 -24.11 -13.31
C TYR A 28 -24.84 -22.98 -12.57
N SER A 29 -25.60 -22.20 -11.84
CA SER A 29 -25.05 -21.10 -11.04
C SER A 29 -25.73 -21.02 -9.68
N CYS A 30 -24.93 -20.87 -8.64
CA CYS A 30 -25.40 -20.66 -7.28
C CYS A 30 -24.45 -19.69 -6.58
N LEU A 31 -24.98 -18.89 -5.69
CA LEU A 31 -24.16 -17.97 -4.89
C LEU A 31 -23.19 -18.77 -4.01
N GLY A 32 -21.92 -18.44 -4.05
CA GLY A 32 -20.86 -19.16 -3.29
C GLY A 32 -20.31 -20.40 -4.00
N TYR A 33 -20.70 -20.68 -5.26
CA TYR A 33 -20.19 -21.78 -6.05
C TYR A 33 -19.68 -21.33 -7.42
N ASN A 34 -18.68 -22.03 -7.93
CA ASN A 34 -18.20 -21.83 -9.29
C ASN A 34 -19.28 -22.27 -10.28
N LYS A 35 -19.48 -21.48 -11.34
CA LYS A 35 -20.40 -21.87 -12.40
C LYS A 35 -19.94 -23.16 -13.05
N ALA A 36 -20.85 -24.10 -13.21
CA ALA A 36 -20.61 -25.36 -13.92
C ALA A 36 -21.40 -25.35 -15.23
N GLU A 37 -20.76 -25.72 -16.33
CA GLU A 37 -21.38 -25.85 -17.64
C GLU A 37 -21.36 -27.31 -18.10
N ARG A 38 -22.48 -27.75 -18.69
CA ARG A 38 -22.59 -29.06 -19.30
C ARG A 38 -23.17 -28.92 -20.71
N ILE A 39 -22.45 -29.41 -21.69
CA ILE A 39 -22.88 -29.43 -23.09
C ILE A 39 -23.40 -30.81 -23.41
N ILE A 40 -24.62 -30.89 -23.91
CA ILE A 40 -25.25 -32.11 -24.35
C ILE A 40 -25.40 -32.02 -25.88
N PRO A 41 -24.68 -32.86 -26.63
CA PRO A 41 -24.64 -32.73 -28.08
C PRO A 41 -25.98 -32.98 -28.78
N SER A 42 -26.81 -33.84 -28.22
CA SER A 42 -28.17 -34.12 -28.72
C SER A 42 -29.03 -34.73 -27.60
N ALA A 43 -30.13 -34.08 -27.27
CA ALA A 43 -31.08 -34.57 -26.28
C ALA A 43 -32.21 -35.30 -27.07
N GLN A 44 -32.24 -36.65 -27.02
CA GLN A 44 -33.22 -37.46 -27.72
C GLN A 44 -34.19 -38.18 -26.77
N ALA A 45 -33.94 -38.16 -25.47
CA ALA A 45 -34.75 -38.81 -24.46
C ALA A 45 -34.66 -38.05 -23.14
N ASP A 46 -35.59 -38.37 -22.22
CA ASP A 46 -35.54 -37.86 -20.85
C ASP A 46 -34.22 -38.23 -20.17
N MET A 47 -33.56 -37.23 -19.60
CA MET A 47 -32.25 -37.39 -18.96
C MET A 47 -32.28 -36.90 -17.52
N ARG A 48 -31.59 -37.60 -16.66
CA ARG A 48 -31.31 -37.15 -15.31
C ARG A 48 -29.83 -36.73 -15.19
N LEU A 49 -29.62 -35.48 -14.87
CA LEU A 49 -28.29 -34.90 -14.72
C LEU A 49 -28.05 -34.51 -13.28
N ASN A 50 -27.04 -35.11 -12.66
CA ASN A 50 -26.54 -34.71 -11.36
C ASN A 50 -25.26 -33.91 -11.57
N VAL A 51 -25.21 -32.72 -11.01
CA VAL A 51 -24.03 -31.81 -11.10
C VAL A 51 -23.55 -31.49 -9.71
N GLN A 52 -22.27 -31.71 -9.49
CA GLN A 52 -21.60 -31.29 -8.30
C GLN A 52 -20.91 -29.94 -8.58
N MET A 53 -21.22 -28.94 -7.76
CA MET A 53 -20.62 -27.61 -7.85
C MET A 53 -19.55 -27.45 -6.78
N ASN A 54 -18.42 -26.88 -7.15
CA ASN A 54 -17.35 -26.60 -6.23
C ASN A 54 -17.59 -25.25 -5.55
N ASN A 55 -17.36 -25.19 -4.24
CA ASN A 55 -17.39 -23.93 -3.50
C ASN A 55 -16.42 -22.96 -4.14
N THR A 56 -16.88 -21.76 -4.41
CA THR A 56 -15.99 -20.63 -4.66
C THR A 56 -15.53 -20.18 -3.28
N SER A 57 -14.33 -20.57 -2.87
CA SER A 57 -13.63 -19.77 -1.88
C SER A 57 -13.36 -18.43 -2.59
N PHE A 58 -14.21 -17.44 -2.38
CA PHE A 58 -13.73 -16.08 -2.48
C PHE A 58 -12.70 -15.97 -1.37
N ASP A 59 -11.45 -16.11 -1.72
CA ASP A 59 -10.41 -15.43 -1.00
C ASP A 59 -10.79 -13.95 -1.14
N LEU A 60 -11.57 -13.47 -0.19
CA LEU A 60 -11.74 -12.06 0.03
C LEU A 60 -10.33 -11.63 0.39
N GLY A 61 -9.56 -11.25 -0.64
CA GLY A 61 -8.26 -10.67 -0.43
C GLY A 61 -8.46 -9.71 0.72
N GLU A 62 -7.66 -9.88 1.74
CA GLU A 62 -7.68 -9.14 2.99
C GLU A 62 -8.18 -7.74 2.70
N VAL A 63 -9.47 -7.49 2.99
CA VAL A 63 -9.96 -6.13 3.07
C VAL A 63 -9.26 -5.59 4.30
N SER A 64 -8.03 -5.15 4.10
CA SER A 64 -7.36 -4.27 5.03
C SER A 64 -8.26 -3.04 5.11
N VAL A 65 -9.26 -3.11 5.97
CA VAL A 65 -9.93 -1.93 6.46
C VAL A 65 -8.86 -1.22 7.28
N THR A 66 -8.00 -0.51 6.58
CA THR A 66 -7.25 0.56 7.19
C THR A 66 -8.35 1.51 7.64
N ALA A 67 -8.84 1.32 8.86
CA ALA A 67 -9.62 2.34 9.52
C ALA A 67 -8.72 3.57 9.44
N ILE A 68 -9.01 4.44 8.50
CA ILE A 68 -8.50 5.80 8.53
C ILE A 68 -9.19 6.36 9.77
N ARG A 69 -8.62 6.02 10.93
CA ARG A 69 -8.86 6.73 12.14
C ARG A 69 -8.46 8.14 11.76
N LYS A 70 -9.45 8.98 11.50
CA LYS A 70 -9.24 10.40 11.29
C LYS A 70 -8.54 10.86 12.55
N GLN A 71 -7.20 10.77 12.48
CA GLN A 71 -6.37 11.12 13.61
C GLN A 71 -6.66 12.59 13.83
N THR A 72 -7.08 12.91 15.02
CA THR A 72 -7.20 14.27 15.53
C THR A 72 -5.83 14.94 15.65
N THR A 73 -4.78 14.25 15.20
CA THR A 73 -3.41 14.71 15.14
C THR A 73 -3.21 15.53 13.88
N THR A 74 -2.55 16.64 14.01
CA THR A 74 -2.08 17.52 12.93
C THR A 74 -1.04 16.86 12.02
N MET A 75 -0.82 15.54 12.17
CA MET A 75 0.15 14.79 11.39
C MET A 75 -0.43 14.42 10.03
N GLU A 76 0.18 14.90 8.97
CA GLU A 76 -0.20 14.63 7.59
C GLU A 76 0.66 13.51 7.03
N SER A 77 0.01 12.52 6.41
CA SER A 77 0.71 11.45 5.72
C SER A 77 1.07 11.87 4.30
N LEU A 78 2.34 11.78 3.98
CA LEU A 78 2.92 12.12 2.69
C LEU A 78 3.08 10.87 1.85
N ASN A 79 2.65 10.92 0.62
CA ASN A 79 2.93 9.84 -0.32
C ASN A 79 4.37 9.97 -0.84
N ALA A 80 5.21 8.99 -0.50
CA ALA A 80 6.61 8.93 -0.92
C ALA A 80 6.77 8.89 -2.46
N ASP A 81 5.79 8.38 -3.20
CA ASP A 81 5.84 8.34 -4.67
C ASP A 81 5.86 9.75 -5.29
N LYS A 82 5.31 10.74 -4.59
CA LYS A 82 5.33 12.13 -5.05
C LYS A 82 6.72 12.75 -5.06
N ILE A 83 7.67 12.19 -4.31
CA ILE A 83 9.06 12.67 -4.27
C ILE A 83 9.68 12.64 -5.67
N LYS A 84 9.38 11.59 -6.44
CA LYS A 84 9.91 11.41 -7.81
C LYS A 84 9.36 12.43 -8.82
N LEU A 85 8.29 13.13 -8.47
CA LEU A 85 7.66 14.17 -9.32
C LEU A 85 8.22 15.58 -9.04
N LEU A 86 8.92 15.75 -7.92
CA LEU A 86 9.49 17.05 -7.57
C LEU A 86 10.84 17.24 -8.28
N PRO A 87 11.07 18.39 -8.89
CA PRO A 87 12.38 18.76 -9.43
C PRO A 87 13.34 18.96 -8.26
N ASP A 88 14.27 18.05 -8.08
CA ASP A 88 15.28 18.13 -7.03
C ASP A 88 16.65 17.76 -7.63
N PRO A 89 17.67 18.64 -7.51
CA PRO A 89 19.00 18.38 -8.03
C PRO A 89 19.69 17.18 -7.37
N SER A 90 19.26 16.78 -6.17
CA SER A 90 19.76 15.60 -5.45
C SER A 90 19.16 14.28 -5.94
N GLY A 91 18.18 14.33 -6.85
CA GLY A 91 17.47 13.13 -7.33
C GLY A 91 16.25 12.75 -6.49
N GLY A 92 15.77 13.65 -5.65
CA GLY A 92 14.59 13.52 -4.79
C GLY A 92 14.99 13.34 -3.33
N SER A 93 14.54 14.25 -2.49
CA SER A 93 14.68 14.17 -1.05
C SER A 93 13.31 14.24 -0.37
N ILE A 94 13.19 13.63 0.79
CA ILE A 94 11.95 13.71 1.59
C ILE A 94 11.75 15.14 2.07
N GLU A 95 12.82 15.82 2.39
CA GLU A 95 12.80 17.20 2.87
C GLU A 95 12.28 18.15 1.79
N SER A 96 12.58 17.93 0.51
CA SER A 96 12.01 18.73 -0.58
C SER A 96 10.50 18.60 -0.67
N LEU A 97 9.95 17.39 -0.34
CA LEU A 97 8.51 17.21 -0.22
C LEU A 97 7.95 17.97 0.98
N VAL A 98 8.65 17.97 2.11
CA VAL A 98 8.23 18.69 3.32
C VAL A 98 8.17 20.20 3.08
N VAL A 99 9.07 20.76 2.28
CA VAL A 99 9.08 22.19 1.92
C VAL A 99 7.84 22.61 1.13
N THR A 100 7.11 21.68 0.52
CA THR A 100 5.84 21.98 -0.15
C THR A 100 4.68 22.31 0.82
N PHE A 101 4.86 22.08 2.11
CA PHE A 101 3.83 22.36 3.11
C PHE A 101 3.77 23.82 3.53
N ALA A 102 2.58 24.24 3.90
CA ALA A 102 2.38 25.61 4.37
C ALA A 102 3.15 25.88 5.67
N GLY A 103 3.91 26.95 5.68
CA GLY A 103 4.74 27.35 6.82
C GLY A 103 6.08 26.66 6.92
N VAL A 104 6.47 25.88 5.92
CA VAL A 104 7.81 25.32 5.79
C VAL A 104 8.61 26.11 4.76
N SER A 105 9.85 26.41 5.07
CA SER A 105 10.77 27.11 4.16
C SER A 105 12.16 26.46 4.20
N SER A 106 12.87 26.51 3.09
CA SER A 106 14.26 26.16 3.00
C SER A 106 15.06 27.35 2.47
N ASN A 107 16.24 27.55 2.99
CA ASN A 107 17.14 28.62 2.56
C ASN A 107 18.10 28.18 1.44
N ASN A 108 18.20 26.89 1.18
CA ASN A 108 19.12 26.32 0.20
C ASN A 108 18.53 25.04 -0.39
N GLU A 109 18.33 24.99 -1.70
CA GLU A 109 17.80 23.85 -2.43
C GLU A 109 18.74 22.60 -2.39
N LEU A 110 20.01 22.81 -2.10
CA LEU A 110 21.01 21.75 -1.97
C LEU A 110 21.15 21.24 -0.54
N SER A 111 20.34 21.76 0.39
CA SER A 111 20.37 21.36 1.80
C SER A 111 19.05 20.72 2.20
N SER A 112 19.14 19.63 2.98
CA SER A 112 17.99 19.00 3.63
C SER A 112 17.48 19.79 4.85
N GLN A 113 18.12 20.92 5.18
CA GLN A 113 17.68 21.78 6.27
C GLN A 113 16.44 22.57 5.89
N TYR A 114 15.43 22.50 6.74
CA TYR A 114 14.20 23.25 6.59
C TYR A 114 13.79 23.91 7.91
N SER A 115 13.10 25.01 7.80
CA SER A 115 12.54 25.78 8.91
C SER A 115 11.03 25.68 8.88
N VAL A 116 10.41 25.46 10.03
CA VAL A 116 8.97 25.34 10.17
C VAL A 116 8.45 26.48 11.04
N ARG A 117 7.53 27.26 10.49
CA ARG A 117 6.87 28.40 11.18
C ARG A 117 7.87 29.39 11.81
N GLY A 118 9.03 29.56 11.18
CA GLY A 118 10.07 30.46 11.66
C GLY A 118 11.00 29.90 12.73
N GLY A 119 10.83 28.62 13.09
CA GLY A 119 11.76 27.93 14.00
C GLY A 119 13.08 27.60 13.31
N SER A 120 14.12 27.30 14.09
CA SER A 120 15.40 26.86 13.59
C SER A 120 15.35 25.41 13.11
N TYR A 121 16.28 25.00 12.24
CA TYR A 121 16.31 23.62 11.73
C TYR A 121 16.57 22.57 12.85
N ASP A 122 17.26 22.94 13.90
CA ASP A 122 17.55 22.09 15.06
C ASP A 122 16.36 21.90 16.01
N GLU A 123 15.28 22.66 15.80
CA GLU A 123 13.99 22.48 16.49
C GLU A 123 13.08 21.43 15.83
N ASN A 124 13.51 20.89 14.70
CA ASN A 124 12.83 19.80 14.02
C ASN A 124 13.32 18.44 14.54
N ILE A 125 12.43 17.50 14.71
CA ILE A 125 12.79 16.12 15.07
C ILE A 125 12.51 15.18 13.92
N VAL A 126 13.41 14.24 13.70
CA VAL A 126 13.29 13.20 12.66
C VAL A 126 13.35 11.83 13.31
N TYR A 127 12.33 11.03 13.04
CA TYR A 127 12.28 9.63 13.41
C TYR A 127 12.39 8.74 12.18
N VAL A 128 13.13 7.64 12.31
CA VAL A 128 13.18 6.57 11.30
C VAL A 128 12.89 5.26 11.99
N ASN A 129 11.80 4.60 11.59
CA ASN A 129 11.30 3.36 12.20
C ASN A 129 11.13 3.49 13.74
N GLY A 130 10.66 4.64 14.21
CA GLY A 130 10.44 4.92 15.63
C GLY A 130 11.70 5.27 16.42
N ILE A 131 12.86 5.40 15.76
CA ILE A 131 14.15 5.79 16.39
C ILE A 131 14.44 7.25 16.04
N GLU A 132 14.70 8.08 17.03
CA GLU A 132 15.10 9.46 16.83
C GLU A 132 16.49 9.52 16.17
N VAL A 133 16.59 10.32 15.11
CA VAL A 133 17.85 10.58 14.42
C VAL A 133 18.37 11.96 14.81
N PHE A 134 19.40 11.97 15.62
CA PHE A 134 20.08 13.19 16.01
C PHE A 134 20.97 13.65 14.86
N ARG A 135 20.78 14.89 14.38
CA ARG A 135 21.47 15.46 13.20
C ARG A 135 21.21 14.65 11.91
N PRO A 136 20.02 14.73 11.34
CA PRO A 136 19.61 14.00 10.13
C PRO A 136 20.24 14.58 8.85
N LEU A 137 21.55 14.75 8.82
CA LEU A 137 22.32 15.36 7.74
C LEU A 137 23.52 14.49 7.38
N LEU A 138 23.78 14.36 6.09
CA LEU A 138 25.06 13.82 5.63
C LEU A 138 26.17 14.87 5.77
N ILE A 139 27.26 14.49 6.38
CA ILE A 139 28.47 15.31 6.53
C ILE A 139 29.51 14.78 5.53
N ARG A 140 29.95 15.63 4.63
CA ARG A 140 31.01 15.32 3.68
C ARG A 140 32.24 16.18 3.97
N SER A 141 33.40 15.55 4.07
CA SER A 141 34.70 16.25 4.20
C SER A 141 34.79 17.33 5.29
N GLY A 142 34.07 17.16 6.40
CA GLY A 142 34.07 18.11 7.51
C GLY A 142 33.22 19.36 7.32
N GLN A 143 32.63 19.55 6.16
CA GLN A 143 31.61 20.59 5.89
C GLN A 143 30.23 19.98 5.98
N GLN A 144 29.29 20.74 6.56
CA GLN A 144 27.87 20.38 6.54
C GLN A 144 27.33 20.69 5.14
N GLU A 145 27.36 19.75 4.26
CA GLU A 145 26.75 19.90 2.94
C GLU A 145 25.23 19.77 2.99
N GLY A 146 24.71 19.28 4.11
CA GLY A 146 23.28 19.28 4.39
C GLY A 146 22.42 18.38 3.49
N LEU A 147 23.03 17.42 2.80
CA LEU A 147 22.26 16.47 1.99
C LEU A 147 21.44 15.54 2.87
N SER A 148 20.29 15.10 2.34
CA SER A 148 19.46 14.10 3.00
C SER A 148 20.22 12.78 3.17
N PHE A 149 20.12 12.17 4.36
CA PHE A 149 20.64 10.83 4.60
C PHE A 149 19.61 9.75 4.23
N ILE A 150 18.38 10.14 3.96
CA ILE A 150 17.26 9.24 3.72
C ILE A 150 17.20 8.86 2.25
N ASN A 151 17.19 7.57 1.97
CA ASN A 151 16.92 7.09 0.63
C ASN A 151 15.40 6.99 0.41
N PRO A 152 14.80 7.77 -0.50
CA PRO A 152 13.37 7.75 -0.75
C PRO A 152 12.87 6.40 -1.28
N ASP A 153 13.71 5.62 -1.95
CA ASP A 153 13.33 4.30 -2.45
C ASP A 153 13.11 3.26 -1.33
N LEU A 154 13.75 3.46 -0.18
CA LEU A 154 13.54 2.66 1.03
C LEU A 154 12.26 3.04 1.79
N THR A 155 11.66 4.19 1.49
CA THR A 155 10.59 4.76 2.29
C THR A 155 9.23 4.18 1.90
N GLU A 156 8.48 3.71 2.89
CA GLU A 156 7.10 3.24 2.76
C GLU A 156 6.11 4.35 3.09
N ALA A 157 6.30 4.99 4.24
CA ALA A 157 5.43 6.05 4.71
C ALA A 157 6.24 7.20 5.31
N VAL A 158 5.77 8.40 5.08
CA VAL A 158 6.30 9.64 5.65
C VAL A 158 5.16 10.37 6.30
N ASN A 159 5.28 10.67 7.58
CA ASN A 159 4.31 11.47 8.32
C ASN A 159 4.98 12.74 8.79
N PHE A 160 4.34 13.87 8.56
CA PHE A 160 4.87 15.18 8.92
C PHE A 160 3.86 15.97 9.74
N ALA A 161 4.33 16.64 10.78
CA ALA A 161 3.52 17.57 11.58
C ALA A 161 4.27 18.87 11.81
N ALA A 162 3.65 19.99 11.42
CA ALA A 162 4.14 21.34 11.70
C ALA A 162 3.55 21.85 13.01
N GLY A 163 4.02 21.31 14.15
CA GLY A 163 3.49 21.60 15.49
C GLY A 163 2.23 20.78 15.82
N GLY A 164 1.85 20.75 17.12
CA GLY A 164 0.67 20.04 17.59
C GLY A 164 0.74 18.51 17.48
N PHE A 165 1.93 17.96 17.56
CA PHE A 165 2.19 16.53 17.48
C PHE A 165 1.94 15.83 18.83
N GLU A 166 1.87 14.50 18.81
CA GLU A 166 1.62 13.66 19.97
C GLU A 166 2.77 13.75 21.01
N ALA A 167 2.45 13.53 22.30
CA ALA A 167 3.42 13.59 23.39
C ALA A 167 4.61 12.61 23.25
N ARG A 168 4.46 11.56 22.47
CA ARG A 168 5.55 10.61 22.18
C ARG A 168 6.72 11.24 21.42
N TYR A 169 6.47 12.35 20.74
CA TYR A 169 7.48 13.12 20.00
C TYR A 169 7.90 14.32 20.86
N GLY A 170 8.55 14.04 21.98
CA GLY A 170 9.03 15.06 22.91
C GLY A 170 10.28 15.80 22.41
N ASP A 171 10.69 16.81 23.18
CA ASP A 171 11.99 17.49 23.13
C ASP A 171 12.21 18.51 22.00
N LYS A 172 11.32 18.59 20.98
CA LYS A 172 11.43 19.56 19.89
C LYS A 172 10.14 20.36 19.73
N MET A 173 10.25 21.60 19.20
CA MET A 173 9.14 22.54 19.24
C MET A 173 8.54 22.85 17.89
N SER A 174 9.28 22.71 16.78
CA SER A 174 8.83 23.19 15.48
C SER A 174 8.14 22.14 14.64
N SER A 175 8.73 20.96 14.45
CA SER A 175 8.10 19.90 13.65
C SER A 175 8.59 18.50 14.00
N VAL A 176 7.78 17.52 13.54
CA VAL A 176 8.11 16.10 13.56
C VAL A 176 8.04 15.55 12.14
N LEU A 177 9.06 14.82 11.75
CA LEU A 177 9.12 14.03 10.53
C LEU A 177 9.34 12.57 10.93
N ASP A 178 8.33 11.73 10.73
CA ASP A 178 8.35 10.31 11.09
C ASP A 178 8.34 9.46 9.82
N ILE A 179 9.40 8.70 9.61
CA ILE A 179 9.67 7.93 8.40
C ILE A 179 9.65 6.45 8.73
N THR A 180 8.87 5.70 7.96
CA THR A 180 8.83 4.25 8.04
C THR A 180 9.42 3.65 6.77
N TYR A 181 10.39 2.76 6.93
CA TYR A 181 11.01 2.06 5.81
C TYR A 181 10.20 0.84 5.39
N LYS A 182 10.26 0.52 4.11
CA LYS A 182 9.63 -0.66 3.50
C LYS A 182 10.13 -1.95 4.13
N LYS A 183 9.22 -2.91 4.22
CA LYS A 183 9.53 -4.30 4.55
C LYS A 183 9.21 -5.16 3.32
N PRO A 184 10.15 -5.34 2.40
CA PRO A 184 9.91 -6.00 1.12
C PRO A 184 9.53 -7.46 1.35
N LYS A 185 8.39 -7.88 0.79
CA LYS A 185 7.92 -9.28 0.81
C LYS A 185 8.40 -10.07 -0.42
N ILE A 186 8.69 -9.37 -1.50
CA ILE A 186 9.21 -9.91 -2.76
C ILE A 186 10.55 -9.27 -3.08
N PHE A 187 11.29 -9.84 -4.01
CA PHE A 187 12.51 -9.21 -4.50
C PHE A 187 12.17 -7.92 -5.24
N GLU A 188 12.75 -6.82 -4.80
CA GLU A 188 12.63 -5.51 -5.43
C GLU A 188 13.97 -4.79 -5.41
N GLY A 189 14.17 -3.90 -6.36
CA GLY A 189 15.37 -3.08 -6.41
C GLY A 189 15.18 -1.85 -7.29
N SER A 190 15.93 -0.81 -6.95
CA SER A 190 16.00 0.42 -7.73
C SER A 190 17.42 0.94 -7.78
N ALA A 191 17.73 1.67 -8.82
CA ALA A 191 18.96 2.42 -8.95
C ALA A 191 18.67 3.77 -9.59
N SER A 192 19.21 4.83 -9.01
CA SER A 192 19.07 6.19 -9.52
C SER A 192 20.40 6.91 -9.49
N ALA A 193 20.60 7.82 -10.43
CA ALA A 193 21.76 8.68 -10.49
C ALA A 193 21.30 10.12 -10.70
N SER A 194 21.91 11.03 -9.97
CA SER A 194 21.66 12.47 -10.02
C SER A 194 22.97 13.25 -10.18
N LEU A 195 22.87 14.55 -10.25
CA LEU A 195 24.07 15.42 -10.33
C LEU A 195 24.93 15.37 -9.06
N LEU A 196 24.33 15.07 -7.91
CA LEU A 196 24.97 15.11 -6.60
C LEU A 196 25.35 13.73 -6.05
N GLY A 197 24.83 12.65 -6.64
CA GLY A 197 25.10 11.32 -6.16
C GLY A 197 24.37 10.22 -6.93
N ALA A 198 24.58 8.99 -6.49
CA ALA A 198 23.89 7.82 -6.98
C ALA A 198 23.37 7.00 -5.80
N ASN A 199 22.18 6.45 -5.95
CA ASN A 199 21.52 5.60 -4.98
C ASN A 199 21.27 4.23 -5.59
N ALA A 200 21.39 3.19 -4.79
CA ALA A 200 20.96 1.85 -5.17
C ALA A 200 20.24 1.21 -3.98
N TYR A 201 19.17 0.52 -4.26
CA TYR A 201 18.38 -0.21 -3.29
C TYR A 201 18.11 -1.63 -3.79
N VAL A 202 18.25 -2.60 -2.91
CA VAL A 202 17.84 -3.98 -3.15
C VAL A 202 17.15 -4.49 -1.89
N GLY A 203 15.96 -5.00 -2.05
CA GLY A 203 15.16 -5.55 -0.96
C GLY A 203 14.64 -6.94 -1.32
N SER A 204 14.62 -7.83 -0.32
CA SER A 204 14.04 -9.16 -0.45
C SER A 204 13.68 -9.71 0.92
N SER A 205 12.70 -10.60 0.98
CA SER A 205 12.45 -11.37 2.18
C SER A 205 13.21 -12.71 2.12
N ILE A 206 13.90 -13.05 3.19
CA ILE A 206 14.58 -14.34 3.36
C ILE A 206 13.72 -15.18 4.29
N GLY A 207 13.07 -16.22 3.74
CA GLY A 207 12.22 -17.16 4.52
C GLY A 207 10.71 -16.96 4.28
N LYS A 208 9.93 -17.92 4.78
CA LYS A 208 8.46 -17.78 4.83
C LYS A 208 8.08 -16.99 6.06
N PHE A 209 7.50 -15.82 5.86
CA PHE A 209 6.86 -15.10 6.96
C PHE A 209 5.57 -15.83 7.34
N THR A 210 5.50 -16.33 8.55
CA THR A 210 4.23 -16.70 9.18
C THR A 210 3.75 -15.41 9.86
N GLN A 211 2.70 -14.83 9.36
CA GLN A 211 2.05 -13.70 10.02
C GLN A 211 1.36 -14.27 11.27
N VAL A 212 1.85 -13.90 12.42
CA VAL A 212 1.18 -14.20 13.69
C VAL A 212 0.30 -12.99 13.98
N ASP A 213 -0.99 -13.14 13.73
CA ASP A 213 -1.98 -12.14 14.15
C ASP A 213 -2.19 -12.34 15.67
N GLU A 214 -1.61 -11.46 16.44
CA GLU A 214 -1.84 -11.41 17.88
C GLU A 214 -3.20 -10.71 18.11
N PHE A 215 -4.25 -11.49 18.31
CA PHE A 215 -5.53 -10.99 18.76
C PHE A 215 -5.44 -10.68 20.26
N ILE A 216 -5.33 -9.40 20.59
CA ILE A 216 -5.54 -8.92 21.95
C ILE A 216 -7.07 -8.83 22.12
N THR A 217 -7.64 -9.81 22.81
CA THR A 217 -9.01 -9.72 23.31
C THR A 217 -8.97 -9.10 24.70
N ASP A 218 -9.48 -7.87 24.82
CA ASP A 218 -9.89 -7.29 26.11
C ASP A 218 -11.27 -7.81 26.49
#